data_d2f31c7c75748d7f23515ecfc9885312
#
_entry.id   d2f31c7c75748d7f23515ecfc9885312
#
_cell.length_a   1.000
_cell.length_b   1.000
_cell.length_c   1.000
_cell.angle_alpha   90.00
_cell.angle_beta   90.00
_cell.angle_gamma   90.00
#
_symmetry.space_group_name_H-M   'P 1'
#
loop_
_entity.id
_entity.type
_entity.pdbx_description
1 polymer ?
#
loop_
_entity_poly.entity_id
_entity_poly.type
_entity_poly.pdbx_seq_one_letter_code
_entity_poly.pdbx_strand_id
1 'polypeptide(L)'
;MKKEKDLFVAVLIDGDNASSEKMEDVMRFVSRYGTAVVRRIYGDWTKKKLSGWKDAARDYSFRMVQASSFVQGKNTTDIALVMDILHEGRVGCFCLVASDGDYTLLAQRIRESGLMVLGYGEGKTPVALVRSCTGFLLADRKEEKPFQENTPEFFIQRDMEY
;
A
#
# COMPACT_ATOMS: atom_id res chain seq x y z
N MET A 1 0.87 3.05 -26.64
CA MET A 1 1.06 3.80 -25.39
C MET A 1 0.31 3.10 -24.25
N LYS A 2 1.03 2.62 -23.25
CA LYS A 2 0.39 1.98 -22.10
C LYS A 2 -0.39 3.02 -21.32
N LYS A 3 -1.67 2.76 -21.09
CA LYS A 3 -2.44 3.54 -20.13
C LYS A 3 -1.94 3.21 -18.74
N GLU A 4 -2.00 4.16 -17.79
CA GLU A 4 -1.56 3.94 -16.41
C GLU A 4 -2.21 2.70 -15.78
N LYS A 5 -3.49 2.43 -16.12
CA LYS A 5 -4.22 1.26 -15.65
C LYS A 5 -3.74 -0.08 -16.20
N ASP A 6 -2.76 -0.10 -17.08
CA ASP A 6 -2.17 -1.33 -17.61
C ASP A 6 -0.94 -1.80 -16.82
N LEU A 7 -0.63 -1.14 -15.71
CA LEU A 7 0.47 -1.54 -14.85
C LEU A 7 0.14 -2.82 -14.08
N PHE A 8 1.15 -3.62 -13.83
CA PHE A 8 1.04 -4.70 -12.84
C PHE A 8 1.40 -4.13 -11.48
N VAL A 9 0.53 -4.37 -10.50
CA VAL A 9 0.63 -3.80 -9.17
C VAL A 9 0.90 -4.89 -8.14
N ALA A 10 1.86 -4.65 -7.26
CA ALA A 10 2.05 -5.45 -6.06
C ALA A 10 1.36 -4.75 -4.88
N VAL A 11 0.35 -5.39 -4.29
CA VAL A 11 -0.36 -4.87 -3.12
C VAL A 11 0.17 -5.54 -1.87
N LEU A 12 0.77 -4.76 -0.99
CA LEU A 12 1.37 -5.22 0.26
C LEU A 12 0.64 -4.55 1.43
N ILE A 13 0.02 -5.36 2.27
CA ILE A 13 -0.84 -4.87 3.37
C ILE A 13 -0.19 -5.16 4.71
N ASP A 14 -0.09 -4.14 5.55
CA ASP A 14 0.27 -4.27 6.97
C ASP A 14 -0.95 -4.77 7.74
N GLY A 15 -1.12 -6.08 7.83
CA GLY A 15 -2.31 -6.68 8.42
C GLY A 15 -2.42 -6.48 9.93
N ASP A 16 -1.30 -6.27 10.64
CA ASP A 16 -1.34 -6.00 12.08
C ASP A 16 -2.00 -4.66 12.41
N ASN A 17 -1.89 -3.69 11.53
CA ASN A 17 -2.34 -2.31 11.80
C ASN A 17 -3.45 -1.81 10.86
N ALA A 18 -3.63 -2.42 9.70
CA ALA A 18 -4.70 -2.06 8.79
C ALA A 18 -5.98 -2.85 9.12
N SER A 19 -7.12 -2.35 8.66
CA SER A 19 -8.42 -3.00 8.84
C SER A 19 -8.82 -3.81 7.62
N SER A 20 -9.24 -5.06 7.83
CA SER A 20 -9.73 -5.92 6.75
C SER A 20 -11.00 -5.38 6.08
N GLU A 21 -11.75 -4.53 6.77
CA GLU A 21 -12.95 -3.89 6.23
C GLU A 21 -12.66 -2.91 5.10
N LYS A 22 -11.41 -2.49 4.96
CA LYS A 22 -10.99 -1.54 3.93
C LYS A 22 -10.56 -2.21 2.62
N MET A 23 -10.61 -3.53 2.55
CA MET A 23 -10.12 -4.26 1.37
C MET A 23 -10.79 -3.82 0.07
N GLU A 24 -12.10 -3.60 0.10
CA GLU A 24 -12.82 -3.14 -1.09
C GLU A 24 -12.32 -1.77 -1.57
N ASP A 25 -12.11 -0.83 -0.64
CA ASP A 25 -11.56 0.49 -0.97
C ASP A 25 -10.16 0.40 -1.56
N VAL A 26 -9.32 -0.45 -0.96
CA VAL A 26 -7.95 -0.67 -1.45
C VAL A 26 -7.97 -1.19 -2.88
N MET A 27 -8.78 -2.19 -3.15
CA MET A 27 -8.83 -2.79 -4.50
C MET A 27 -9.42 -1.83 -5.52
N ARG A 28 -10.38 -1.01 -5.12
CA ARG A 28 -10.93 0.04 -5.98
C ARG A 28 -9.88 1.09 -6.31
N PHE A 29 -9.09 1.50 -5.33
CA PHE A 29 -8.00 2.44 -5.52
C PHE A 29 -6.95 1.88 -6.49
N VAL A 30 -6.51 0.65 -6.26
CA VAL A 30 -5.52 -0.02 -7.11
C VAL A 30 -6.02 -0.16 -8.55
N SER A 31 -7.29 -0.46 -8.73
CA SER A 31 -7.87 -0.70 -10.06
C SER A 31 -7.78 0.51 -11.00
N ARG A 32 -7.60 1.70 -10.46
CA ARG A 32 -7.41 2.91 -11.26
C ARG A 32 -6.05 2.94 -11.96
N TYR A 33 -5.09 2.20 -11.41
CA TYR A 33 -3.71 2.23 -11.88
C TYR A 33 -3.31 0.96 -12.63
N GLY A 34 -3.91 -0.17 -12.30
CA GLY A 34 -3.53 -1.40 -12.96
C GLY A 34 -4.17 -2.63 -12.36
N THR A 35 -3.53 -3.76 -12.59
CA THR A 35 -3.99 -5.07 -12.13
C THR A 35 -3.13 -5.57 -10.98
N ALA A 36 -3.75 -5.90 -9.86
CA ALA A 36 -3.06 -6.44 -8.69
C ALA A 36 -2.65 -7.90 -8.94
N VAL A 37 -1.39 -8.11 -9.29
CA VAL A 37 -0.85 -9.44 -9.59
C VAL A 37 -0.12 -10.06 -8.40
N VAL A 38 0.48 -9.26 -7.52
CA VAL A 38 1.04 -9.70 -6.25
C VAL A 38 0.14 -9.17 -5.15
N ARG A 39 -0.40 -10.08 -4.34
CA ARG A 39 -1.38 -9.74 -3.30
C ARG A 39 -0.97 -10.43 -2.01
N ARG A 40 -0.45 -9.66 -1.05
CA ARG A 40 0.06 -10.20 0.20
C ARG A 40 -0.40 -9.38 1.40
N ILE A 41 -0.77 -10.08 2.47
CA ILE A 41 -1.10 -9.49 3.76
C ILE A 41 -0.11 -10.04 4.77
N TYR A 42 0.63 -9.14 5.40
CA TYR A 42 1.64 -9.49 6.40
C TYR A 42 1.07 -9.27 7.79
N GLY A 43 1.21 -10.23 8.66
CA GLY A 43 0.70 -10.10 10.02
C GLY A 43 1.09 -11.26 10.91
N ASP A 44 0.87 -11.09 12.20
CA ASP A 44 0.99 -12.16 13.17
C ASP A 44 -0.37 -12.87 13.33
N TRP A 45 -0.53 -13.94 12.58
CA TRP A 45 -1.82 -14.65 12.48
C TRP A 45 -2.15 -15.48 13.73
N THR A 46 -1.27 -15.50 14.72
CA THR A 46 -1.60 -16.09 16.04
C THR A 46 -2.56 -15.19 16.83
N LYS A 47 -2.67 -13.91 16.47
CA LYS A 47 -3.55 -12.95 17.14
C LYS A 47 -4.98 -13.10 16.68
N LYS A 48 -5.91 -13.37 17.61
CA LYS A 48 -7.34 -13.54 17.29
C LYS A 48 -7.99 -12.30 16.70
N LYS A 49 -7.53 -11.11 17.10
CA LYS A 49 -8.08 -9.84 16.58
C LYS A 49 -7.87 -9.66 15.08
N LEU A 50 -6.98 -10.44 14.47
CA LEU A 50 -6.71 -10.38 13.05
C LEU A 50 -7.49 -11.40 12.23
N SER A 51 -8.45 -12.10 12.84
CA SER A 51 -9.21 -13.17 12.17
C SER A 51 -10.02 -12.70 10.98
N GLY A 52 -10.43 -11.43 10.95
CA GLY A 52 -11.15 -10.85 9.81
C GLY A 52 -10.38 -10.90 8.49
N TRP A 53 -9.06 -10.97 8.56
CA TRP A 53 -8.24 -11.07 7.36
C TRP A 53 -8.41 -12.39 6.61
N LYS A 54 -8.81 -13.46 7.28
CA LYS A 54 -9.02 -14.76 6.62
C LYS A 54 -10.09 -14.67 5.54
N ASP A 55 -11.21 -14.04 5.85
CA ASP A 55 -12.30 -13.86 4.90
C ASP A 55 -11.90 -12.92 3.76
N ALA A 56 -11.27 -11.80 4.11
CA ALA A 56 -10.79 -10.84 3.11
C ALA A 56 -9.75 -11.46 2.18
N ALA A 57 -8.81 -12.23 2.72
CA ALA A 57 -7.79 -12.91 1.92
C ALA A 57 -8.41 -13.90 0.94
N ARG A 58 -9.41 -14.66 1.40
CA ARG A 58 -10.14 -15.60 0.53
C ARG A 58 -10.91 -14.85 -0.56
N ASP A 59 -11.67 -13.82 -0.18
CA ASP A 59 -12.58 -13.13 -1.09
C ASP A 59 -11.85 -12.33 -2.17
N TYR A 60 -10.67 -11.83 -1.84
CA TYR A 60 -9.87 -11.00 -2.76
C TYR A 60 -8.60 -11.70 -3.26
N SER A 61 -8.44 -12.97 -2.94
CA SER A 61 -7.32 -13.80 -3.38
C SER A 61 -5.96 -13.24 -2.95
N PHE A 62 -5.83 -12.96 -1.65
CA PHE A 62 -4.57 -12.54 -1.05
C PHE A 62 -3.88 -13.69 -0.34
N ARG A 63 -2.56 -13.68 -0.39
CA ARG A 63 -1.73 -14.60 0.39
C ARG A 63 -1.46 -13.98 1.76
N MET A 64 -1.74 -14.74 2.82
CA MET A 64 -1.42 -14.35 4.19
C MET A 64 0.00 -14.81 4.52
N VAL A 65 0.86 -13.86 4.86
CA VAL A 65 2.27 -14.12 5.21
C VAL A 65 2.46 -13.90 6.69
N GLN A 66 2.99 -14.90 7.39
CA GLN A 66 3.31 -14.76 8.82
C GLN A 66 4.54 -13.88 8.96
N ALA A 67 4.37 -12.74 9.61
CA ALA A 67 5.46 -11.81 9.89
C ALA A 67 5.14 -11.07 11.18
N SER A 68 6.03 -11.14 12.17
CA SER A 68 5.84 -10.44 13.44
C SER A 68 5.90 -8.92 13.27
N SER A 69 6.52 -8.46 12.21
CA SER A 69 6.59 -7.05 11.84
C SER A 69 7.04 -6.96 10.37
N PHE A 70 6.36 -6.12 9.61
CA PHE A 70 6.70 -5.95 8.20
C PHE A 70 7.95 -5.10 8.00
N VAL A 71 8.06 -4.00 8.75
CA VAL A 71 9.19 -3.08 8.64
C VAL A 71 9.55 -2.55 10.03
N GLN A 72 10.07 -3.37 10.90
CA GLN A 72 10.75 -2.84 12.06
C GLN A 72 12.25 -3.00 11.82
N GLY A 73 12.98 -1.92 11.82
CA GLY A 73 14.39 -1.69 11.64
C GLY A 73 15.39 -2.85 11.65
N LYS A 74 14.93 -4.06 11.76
CA LYS A 74 15.70 -5.30 11.76
C LYS A 74 15.21 -6.31 10.73
N ASN A 75 14.21 -5.95 9.91
CA ASN A 75 13.61 -6.88 8.96
C ASN A 75 14.24 -6.78 7.58
N THR A 76 15.50 -7.15 7.52
CA THR A 76 16.20 -7.36 6.27
C THR A 76 15.47 -8.40 5.40
N THR A 77 14.77 -9.36 6.02
CA THR A 77 14.05 -10.41 5.31
C THR A 77 12.86 -9.89 4.51
N ASP A 78 12.06 -8.98 5.10
CA ASP A 78 10.88 -8.43 4.43
C ASP A 78 11.28 -7.45 3.32
N ILE A 79 12.33 -6.68 3.55
CA ILE A 79 12.93 -5.84 2.51
C ILE A 79 13.43 -6.71 1.37
N ALA A 80 14.08 -7.84 1.68
CA ALA A 80 14.55 -8.78 0.66
C ALA A 80 13.41 -9.35 -0.18
N LEU A 81 12.28 -9.69 0.45
CA LEU A 81 11.09 -10.18 -0.27
C LEU A 81 10.54 -9.14 -1.23
N VAL A 82 10.52 -7.88 -0.82
CA VAL A 82 10.10 -6.78 -1.69
C VAL A 82 11.11 -6.59 -2.82
N MET A 83 12.40 -6.66 -2.51
CA MET A 83 13.46 -6.54 -3.52
C MET A 83 13.39 -7.66 -4.55
N ASP A 84 13.03 -8.88 -4.15
CA ASP A 84 12.83 -9.99 -5.09
C ASP A 84 11.72 -9.67 -6.09
N ILE A 85 10.61 -9.08 -5.62
CA ILE A 85 9.53 -8.65 -6.51
C ILE A 85 10.04 -7.58 -7.48
N LEU A 86 10.84 -6.64 -7.00
CA LEU A 86 11.44 -5.60 -7.83
C LEU A 86 12.35 -6.19 -8.90
N HIS A 87 13.16 -7.17 -8.55
CA HIS A 87 14.12 -7.78 -9.46
C HIS A 87 13.47 -8.61 -10.57
N GLU A 88 12.25 -9.10 -10.37
CA GLU A 88 11.51 -9.79 -11.42
C GLU A 88 11.19 -8.87 -12.62
N GLY A 89 11.20 -7.55 -12.40
CA GLY A 89 10.98 -6.56 -13.46
C GLY A 89 9.56 -6.54 -14.03
N ARG A 90 8.65 -7.33 -13.47
CA ARG A 90 7.29 -7.49 -13.97
C ARG A 90 6.33 -6.46 -13.40
N VAL A 91 6.55 -6.05 -12.16
CA VAL A 91 5.69 -5.11 -11.44
C VAL A 91 6.14 -3.68 -11.72
N GLY A 92 5.21 -2.84 -12.14
CA GLY A 92 5.47 -1.41 -12.40
C GLY A 92 4.99 -0.47 -11.31
N CYS A 93 4.24 -0.99 -10.34
CA CYS A 93 3.64 -0.20 -9.27
C CYS A 93 3.51 -1.02 -8.00
N PHE A 94 3.77 -0.39 -6.85
CA PHE A 94 3.51 -0.96 -5.53
C PHE A 94 2.41 -0.18 -4.85
N CYS A 95 1.49 -0.87 -4.18
CA CYS A 95 0.53 -0.26 -3.28
C CYS A 95 0.84 -0.71 -1.85
N LEU A 96 1.21 0.23 -1.00
CA LEU A 96 1.50 -0.02 0.42
C LEU A 96 0.28 0.38 1.23
N VAL A 97 -0.34 -0.59 1.89
CA VAL A 97 -1.48 -0.35 2.78
C VAL A 97 -0.95 -0.31 4.20
N ALA A 98 -0.61 0.89 4.64
CA ALA A 98 0.05 1.12 5.93
C ALA A 98 -0.05 2.59 6.34
N SER A 99 -0.03 2.82 7.66
CA SER A 99 -0.09 4.17 8.23
C SER A 99 1.14 4.52 9.07
N ASP A 100 2.09 3.60 9.20
CA ASP A 100 3.27 3.77 10.04
C ASP A 100 4.41 4.41 9.24
N GLY A 101 5.06 5.41 9.85
CA GLY A 101 6.21 6.09 9.26
C GLY A 101 7.41 5.18 8.95
N ASP A 102 7.47 4.01 9.56
CA ASP A 102 8.53 3.02 9.27
C ASP A 102 8.51 2.57 7.81
N TYR A 103 7.38 2.69 7.12
CA TYR A 103 7.26 2.36 5.70
C TYR A 103 7.84 3.42 4.76
N THR A 104 8.23 4.57 5.28
CA THR A 104 8.77 5.67 4.48
C THR A 104 10.00 5.25 3.69
N LEU A 105 10.95 4.57 4.35
CA LEU A 105 12.18 4.11 3.69
C LEU A 105 11.89 3.11 2.58
N LEU A 106 10.92 2.22 2.80
CA LEU A 106 10.50 1.25 1.79
C LEU A 106 9.91 1.96 0.57
N ALA A 107 9.01 2.92 0.79
CA ALA A 107 8.41 3.70 -0.29
C ALA A 107 9.49 4.44 -1.10
N GLN A 108 10.44 5.07 -0.42
CA GLN A 108 11.54 5.77 -1.07
C GLN A 108 12.39 4.81 -1.92
N ARG A 109 12.70 3.64 -1.37
CA ARG A 109 13.52 2.64 -2.07
C ARG A 109 12.85 2.14 -3.34
N ILE A 110 11.56 1.88 -3.29
CA ILE A 110 10.79 1.45 -4.45
C ILE A 110 10.78 2.56 -5.50
N ARG A 111 10.53 3.80 -5.08
CA ARG A 111 10.50 4.93 -6.00
C ARG A 111 11.85 5.20 -6.65
N GLU A 112 12.95 5.04 -5.90
CA GLU A 112 14.30 5.17 -6.44
C GLU A 112 14.59 4.16 -7.54
N SER A 113 13.88 3.03 -7.54
CA SER A 113 13.99 2.01 -8.59
C SER A 113 13.20 2.37 -9.86
N GLY A 114 12.61 3.57 -9.90
CA GLY A 114 11.86 4.04 -11.06
C GLY A 114 10.42 3.55 -11.10
N LEU A 115 9.92 2.98 -9.99
CA LEU A 115 8.57 2.44 -9.93
C LEU A 115 7.62 3.40 -9.24
N MET A 116 6.34 3.26 -9.57
CA MET A 116 5.26 3.99 -8.95
C MET A 116 4.97 3.41 -7.56
N VAL A 117 4.70 4.26 -6.58
CA VAL A 117 4.30 3.85 -5.24
C VAL A 117 2.98 4.50 -4.89
N LEU A 118 1.97 3.68 -4.66
CA LEU A 118 0.70 4.12 -4.12
C LEU A 118 0.67 3.81 -2.63
N GLY A 119 0.05 4.68 -1.87
CA GLY A 119 -0.16 4.46 -0.44
C GLY A 119 -1.64 4.51 -0.10
N TYR A 120 -2.04 3.71 0.85
CA TYR A 120 -3.38 3.74 1.42
C TYR A 120 -3.26 3.63 2.93
N GLY A 121 -3.77 4.60 3.66
CA GLY A 121 -3.64 4.63 5.10
C GLY A 121 -4.63 5.54 5.77
N GLU A 122 -4.58 5.57 7.11
CA GLU A 122 -5.44 6.42 7.93
C GLU A 122 -4.99 7.88 7.88
N GLY A 123 -5.86 8.80 8.31
CA GLY A 123 -5.57 10.23 8.32
C GLY A 123 -4.40 10.64 9.21
N LYS A 124 -4.03 9.79 10.17
CA LYS A 124 -2.86 9.99 11.04
C LYS A 124 -1.53 9.65 10.38
N THR A 125 -1.54 9.17 9.15
CA THR A 125 -0.31 8.77 8.44
C THR A 125 0.68 9.94 8.38
N PRO A 126 1.96 9.73 8.76
CA PRO A 126 2.94 10.79 8.73
C PRO A 126 3.13 11.36 7.32
N VAL A 127 3.31 12.69 7.26
CA VAL A 127 3.52 13.40 6.00
C VAL A 127 4.70 12.83 5.21
N ALA A 128 5.75 12.40 5.91
CA ALA A 128 6.92 11.82 5.24
C ALA A 128 6.56 10.59 4.42
N LEU A 129 5.70 9.72 4.94
CA LEU A 129 5.24 8.54 4.20
C LEU A 129 4.38 8.96 3.01
N VAL A 130 3.42 9.85 3.22
CA VAL A 130 2.54 10.33 2.15
C VAL A 130 3.34 10.91 1.00
N ARG A 131 4.33 11.75 1.31
CA ARG A 131 5.17 12.40 0.28
C ARG A 131 6.16 11.46 -0.39
N SER A 132 6.45 10.33 0.25
CA SER A 132 7.31 9.31 -0.36
C SER A 132 6.59 8.50 -1.44
N CYS A 133 5.26 8.55 -1.46
CA CYS A 133 4.44 7.85 -2.43
C CYS A 133 4.17 8.74 -3.65
N THR A 134 3.92 8.10 -4.80
CA THR A 134 3.47 8.78 -6.01
C THR A 134 2.05 9.30 -5.84
N GLY A 135 1.20 8.52 -5.17
CA GLY A 135 -0.16 8.88 -4.80
C GLY A 135 -0.53 8.25 -3.47
N PHE A 136 -1.44 8.87 -2.72
CA PHE A 136 -1.85 8.37 -1.40
C PHE A 136 -3.34 8.63 -1.17
N LEU A 137 -4.08 7.59 -0.75
CA LEU A 137 -5.48 7.70 -0.40
C LEU A 137 -5.65 7.57 1.12
N LEU A 138 -6.31 8.55 1.73
CA LEU A 138 -6.65 8.52 3.15
C LEU A 138 -7.97 7.78 3.36
N ALA A 139 -7.92 6.68 4.09
CA ALA A 139 -9.02 5.74 4.26
C ALA A 139 -10.19 6.28 5.08
N ASP A 140 -9.89 7.13 6.06
CA ASP A 140 -10.86 7.62 7.04
C ASP A 140 -11.34 9.05 6.76
N ARG A 141 -11.09 9.55 5.58
CA ARG A 141 -11.52 10.87 5.19
C ARG A 141 -13.00 10.87 4.86
N LYS A 142 -13.81 11.56 5.68
CA LYS A 142 -15.25 11.61 5.54
C LYS A 142 -15.77 12.90 4.90
N GLU A 143 -14.97 13.96 4.89
CA GLU A 143 -15.37 15.28 4.38
C GLU A 143 -14.37 15.78 3.36
N GLU A 144 -14.91 16.38 2.29
CA GLU A 144 -14.09 17.11 1.34
C GLU A 144 -13.57 18.37 2.01
N LYS A 145 -12.27 18.40 2.28
CA LYS A 145 -11.61 19.63 2.67
C LYS A 145 -11.07 20.32 1.43
N PRO A 146 -11.08 21.66 1.39
CA PRO A 146 -10.43 22.34 0.27
C PRO A 146 -8.96 21.95 0.24
N PHE A 147 -8.50 21.54 -0.94
CA PHE A 147 -7.12 21.14 -1.15
C PHE A 147 -6.27 22.37 -1.35
N GLN A 148 -5.13 22.39 -0.68
CA GLN A 148 -4.13 23.42 -0.89
C GLN A 148 -2.95 22.81 -1.65
N GLU A 149 -2.48 23.53 -2.64
CA GLU A 149 -1.31 23.11 -3.39
C GLU A 149 -0.15 22.83 -2.45
N ASN A 150 0.59 21.75 -2.71
CA ASN A 150 1.72 21.30 -1.90
C ASN A 150 1.34 20.67 -0.54
N THR A 151 0.05 20.42 -0.29
CA THR A 151 -0.35 19.62 0.87
C THR A 151 -0.54 18.15 0.46
N PRO A 152 -0.45 17.22 1.44
CA PRO A 152 -0.74 15.81 1.12
C PRO A 152 -2.14 15.61 0.53
N GLU A 153 -3.13 16.37 1.01
CA GLU A 153 -4.50 16.30 0.52
C GLU A 153 -4.59 16.71 -0.95
N PHE A 154 -3.91 17.77 -1.33
CA PHE A 154 -3.86 18.19 -2.73
C PHE A 154 -3.26 17.11 -3.62
N PHE A 155 -2.16 16.53 -3.18
CA PHE A 155 -1.50 15.46 -3.89
C PHE A 155 -2.41 14.24 -4.07
N ILE A 156 -3.12 13.85 -3.02
CA ILE A 156 -4.05 12.72 -3.03
C ILE A 156 -5.20 12.97 -4.00
N GLN A 157 -5.80 14.16 -3.94
CA GLN A 157 -6.91 14.49 -4.84
C GLN A 157 -6.48 14.46 -6.29
N ARG A 158 -5.30 14.99 -6.59
CA ARG A 158 -4.79 15.02 -7.94
C ARG A 158 -4.68 13.61 -8.52
N ASP A 159 -4.19 12.67 -7.73
CA ASP A 159 -4.06 11.28 -8.18
C ASP A 159 -5.40 10.57 -8.30
N MET A 160 -6.38 10.97 -7.51
CA MET A 160 -7.71 10.39 -7.57
C MET A 160 -8.56 10.89 -8.75
N GLU A 161 -8.26 12.05 -9.29
CA GLU A 161 -8.97 12.60 -10.45
C GLU A 161 -8.61 11.89 -11.76
N TYR A 162 -7.57 11.11 -11.75
CA TYR A 162 -7.10 10.36 -12.91
C TYR A 162 -7.37 8.87 -12.74
#